data_8b40e173093b69a637f3d16c7260f356
#
_entry.id   8b40e173093b69a637f3d16c7260f356
#
_cell.length_a   1.000
_cell.length_b   1.000
_cell.length_c   1.000
_cell.angle_alpha   90.00
_cell.angle_beta   90.00
_cell.angle_gamma   90.00
#
_symmetry.space_group_name_H-M   'P 1'
#
loop_
_entity.id
_entity.type
_entity.pdbx_description
1 polymer ?
#
loop_
_entity_poly.entity_id
_entity_poly.type
_entity_poly.pdbx_seq_one_letter_code
_entity_poly.pdbx_strand_id
1 'polypeptide(L)'
;MSQMPLADVSWERMIRAVEKVRERLQRAAAALAGAGVPYAVAGGNAVAAWVSRVDEAAVRNTQDVDILLRRSDLEAAAAALSQAGFIRRHVSGIEMFLDGPRAKARDAVHIVLAGEKVRPQYVEPGPDVSEAEDAPLFRILTLDALVRMKLTSFRDKDRMHLRDLLDVGLIDGTWRDKLPPELAARLQELLDNPEG
;
A
#
# COMPACT_ATOMS: atom_id res chain seq x y z
N MET A 1 -31.10 -21.01 -3.06
CA MET A 1 -29.79 -20.36 -3.23
C MET A 1 -28.89 -21.36 -3.97
N SER A 2 -28.64 -21.12 -5.25
CA SER A 2 -27.75 -22.00 -6.06
C SER A 2 -26.30 -21.81 -5.55
N GLN A 3 -25.71 -22.86 -5.01
CA GLN A 3 -24.30 -22.87 -4.67
C GLN A 3 -23.49 -22.78 -5.97
N MET A 4 -22.66 -21.76 -6.09
CA MET A 4 -21.70 -21.67 -7.18
C MET A 4 -20.74 -22.85 -7.06
N PRO A 5 -20.53 -23.66 -8.12
CA PRO A 5 -19.63 -24.79 -8.07
C PRO A 5 -18.21 -24.29 -7.73
N LEU A 6 -17.56 -24.92 -6.75
CA LEU A 6 -16.17 -24.67 -6.44
C LEU A 6 -15.29 -25.16 -7.60
N ALA A 7 -14.36 -24.34 -8.02
CA ALA A 7 -13.35 -24.77 -8.98
C ALA A 7 -12.24 -25.54 -8.26
N ASP A 8 -11.57 -26.44 -8.99
CA ASP A 8 -10.44 -27.21 -8.45
C ASP A 8 -9.31 -26.30 -7.95
N VAL A 9 -8.59 -26.77 -6.93
CA VAL A 9 -7.36 -26.11 -6.45
C VAL A 9 -6.32 -26.13 -7.57
N SER A 10 -5.74 -24.98 -7.87
CA SER A 10 -4.74 -24.83 -8.93
C SER A 10 -3.65 -23.84 -8.53
N TRP A 11 -2.41 -24.31 -8.51
CA TRP A 11 -1.23 -23.47 -8.30
C TRP A 11 -1.13 -22.36 -9.34
N GLU A 12 -1.46 -22.63 -10.60
CA GLU A 12 -1.42 -21.64 -11.67
C GLU A 12 -2.40 -20.50 -11.42
N ARG A 13 -3.57 -20.78 -10.80
CA ARG A 13 -4.51 -19.71 -10.41
C ARG A 13 -3.95 -18.84 -9.30
N MET A 14 -3.27 -19.46 -8.32
CA MET A 14 -2.65 -18.74 -7.21
C MET A 14 -1.52 -17.84 -7.72
N ILE A 15 -0.63 -18.37 -8.54
CA ILE A 15 0.47 -17.62 -9.16
C ILE A 15 -0.08 -16.47 -10.01
N ARG A 16 -1.04 -16.73 -10.89
CA ARG A 16 -1.66 -15.67 -11.73
C ARG A 16 -2.34 -14.58 -10.90
N ALA A 17 -2.87 -14.89 -9.73
CA ALA A 17 -3.46 -13.87 -8.87
C ALA A 17 -2.40 -12.88 -8.36
N VAL A 18 -1.23 -13.39 -7.95
CA VAL A 18 -0.09 -12.57 -7.52
C VAL A 18 0.48 -11.75 -8.70
N GLU A 19 0.68 -12.40 -9.85
CA GLU A 19 1.21 -11.76 -11.06
C GLU A 19 0.34 -10.57 -11.51
N LYS A 20 -0.99 -10.70 -11.49
CA LYS A 20 -1.91 -9.62 -11.84
C LYS A 20 -1.75 -8.38 -10.95
N VAL A 21 -1.52 -8.57 -9.65
CA VAL A 21 -1.28 -7.44 -8.73
C VAL A 21 0.04 -6.75 -9.07
N ARG A 22 1.09 -7.54 -9.30
CA ARG A 22 2.42 -7.05 -9.69
C ARG A 22 2.37 -6.27 -11.01
N GLU A 23 1.73 -6.82 -12.04
CA GLU A 23 1.58 -6.18 -13.36
C GLU A 23 0.81 -4.86 -13.25
N ARG A 24 -0.29 -4.85 -12.47
CA ARG A 24 -1.07 -3.64 -12.20
C ARG A 24 -0.23 -2.56 -11.55
N LEU A 25 0.52 -2.91 -10.50
CA LEU A 25 1.40 -1.99 -9.79
C LEU A 25 2.47 -1.42 -10.73
N GLN A 26 3.17 -2.28 -11.46
CA GLN A 26 4.25 -1.86 -12.35
C GLN A 26 3.73 -0.95 -13.47
N ARG A 27 2.58 -1.30 -14.08
CA ARG A 27 1.96 -0.49 -15.14
C ARG A 27 1.53 0.88 -14.63
N ALA A 28 0.92 0.95 -13.43
CA ALA A 28 0.53 2.22 -12.82
C ALA A 28 1.75 3.07 -12.47
N ALA A 29 2.76 2.49 -11.85
CA ALA A 29 4.00 3.18 -11.48
C ALA A 29 4.75 3.71 -12.71
N ALA A 30 4.87 2.90 -13.77
CA ALA A 30 5.51 3.31 -15.01
C ALA A 30 4.75 4.46 -15.72
N ALA A 31 3.41 4.43 -15.71
CA ALA A 31 2.60 5.50 -16.28
C ALA A 31 2.80 6.82 -15.54
N LEU A 32 2.80 6.81 -14.21
CA LEU A 32 3.02 7.99 -13.39
C LEU A 32 4.45 8.55 -13.57
N ALA A 33 5.45 7.67 -13.50
CA ALA A 33 6.84 8.05 -13.71
C ALA A 33 7.09 8.64 -15.11
N GLY A 34 6.55 8.00 -16.16
CA GLY A 34 6.67 8.46 -17.53
C GLY A 34 6.00 9.82 -17.79
N ALA A 35 4.98 10.16 -17.02
CA ALA A 35 4.31 11.46 -17.06
C ALA A 35 4.94 12.50 -16.11
N GLY A 36 6.00 12.16 -15.37
CA GLY A 36 6.62 13.05 -14.39
C GLY A 36 5.74 13.37 -13.18
N VAL A 37 4.74 12.55 -12.90
CA VAL A 37 3.84 12.74 -11.75
C VAL A 37 4.52 12.18 -10.49
N PRO A 38 4.74 13.00 -9.44
CA PRO A 38 5.30 12.51 -8.19
C PRO A 38 4.35 11.54 -7.49
N TYR A 39 4.86 10.37 -7.11
CA TYR A 39 4.08 9.32 -6.43
C TYR A 39 4.95 8.52 -5.48
N ALA A 40 4.31 7.75 -4.62
CA ALA A 40 4.95 6.67 -3.86
C ALA A 40 4.03 5.46 -3.74
N VAL A 41 4.59 4.27 -3.89
CA VAL A 41 3.88 3.03 -3.53
C VAL A 41 3.77 2.96 -2.01
N ALA A 42 2.57 2.67 -1.53
CA ALA A 42 2.23 2.56 -0.13
C ALA A 42 1.60 1.19 0.19
N GLY A 43 0.94 1.07 1.32
CA GLY A 43 0.16 -0.11 1.67
C GLY A 43 0.97 -1.39 1.81
N GLY A 44 0.36 -2.51 1.49
CA GLY A 44 0.97 -3.83 1.62
C GLY A 44 2.12 -4.07 0.64
N ASN A 45 2.07 -3.49 -0.57
CA ASN A 45 3.17 -3.63 -1.54
C ASN A 45 4.45 -2.92 -1.08
N ALA A 46 4.34 -1.78 -0.38
CA ALA A 46 5.50 -1.13 0.21
C ALA A 46 6.09 -1.96 1.35
N VAL A 47 5.24 -2.56 2.20
CA VAL A 47 5.71 -3.49 3.24
C VAL A 47 6.42 -4.68 2.62
N ALA A 48 5.82 -5.32 1.63
CA ALA A 48 6.42 -6.45 0.91
C ALA A 48 7.79 -6.09 0.29
N ALA A 49 7.90 -4.89 -0.30
CA ALA A 49 9.16 -4.41 -0.85
C ALA A 49 10.23 -4.21 0.23
N TRP A 50 9.88 -3.67 1.40
CA TRP A 50 10.81 -3.53 2.52
C TRP A 50 11.24 -4.87 3.10
N VAL A 51 10.29 -5.76 3.39
CA VAL A 51 10.56 -7.11 3.93
C VAL A 51 11.47 -7.90 2.98
N SER A 52 11.24 -7.82 1.67
CA SER A 52 12.04 -8.54 0.68
C SER A 52 13.52 -8.16 0.64
N ARG A 53 13.88 -7.00 1.19
CA ARG A 53 15.29 -6.57 1.31
C ARG A 53 16.06 -7.32 2.39
N VAL A 54 15.33 -7.95 3.33
CA VAL A 54 15.92 -8.68 4.46
C VAL A 54 15.67 -10.18 4.32
N ASP A 55 14.41 -10.57 4.08
CA ASP A 55 14.01 -11.97 3.95
C ASP A 55 12.92 -12.12 2.87
N GLU A 56 13.29 -12.68 1.74
CA GLU A 56 12.37 -12.92 0.63
C GLU A 56 11.28 -13.96 1.00
N ALA A 57 11.61 -14.92 1.87
CA ALA A 57 10.66 -15.95 2.30
C ALA A 57 9.58 -15.40 3.27
N ALA A 58 9.86 -14.30 3.95
CA ALA A 58 8.91 -13.64 4.86
C ALA A 58 7.93 -12.72 4.12
N VAL A 59 8.07 -12.54 2.80
CA VAL A 59 7.21 -11.65 2.02
C VAL A 59 5.77 -12.14 1.99
N ARG A 60 4.85 -11.32 2.47
CA ARG A 60 3.42 -11.57 2.42
C ARG A 60 2.79 -10.92 1.19
N ASN A 61 2.04 -11.71 0.42
CA ASN A 61 1.33 -11.21 -0.75
C ASN A 61 0.13 -10.32 -0.35
N THR A 62 -0.09 -9.25 -1.11
CA THR A 62 -1.26 -8.36 -0.99
C THR A 62 -2.06 -8.32 -2.29
N GLN A 63 -3.36 -8.09 -2.20
CA GLN A 63 -4.24 -7.92 -3.37
C GLN A 63 -4.43 -6.45 -3.75
N ASP A 64 -4.26 -5.55 -2.78
CA ASP A 64 -4.48 -4.12 -2.95
C ASP A 64 -3.22 -3.44 -3.53
N VAL A 65 -3.41 -2.51 -4.44
CA VAL A 65 -2.37 -1.59 -4.91
C VAL A 65 -2.71 -0.20 -4.39
N ASP A 66 -1.91 0.31 -3.46
CA ASP A 66 -2.08 1.62 -2.86
C ASP A 66 -0.98 2.55 -3.37
N ILE A 67 -1.35 3.69 -3.96
CA ILE A 67 -0.43 4.73 -4.43
C ILE A 67 -0.74 6.04 -3.74
N LEU A 68 0.29 6.66 -3.17
CA LEU A 68 0.24 7.98 -2.57
C LEU A 68 0.45 9.04 -3.67
N LEU A 69 -0.45 10.02 -3.74
CA LEU A 69 -0.40 11.17 -4.65
C LEU A 69 -0.78 12.44 -3.90
N ARG A 70 -0.24 13.57 -4.32
CA ARG A 70 -0.78 14.87 -3.89
C ARG A 70 -2.10 15.15 -4.61
N ARG A 71 -3.02 15.82 -3.93
CA ARG A 71 -4.30 16.24 -4.54
C ARG A 71 -4.09 17.14 -5.77
N SER A 72 -3.06 17.98 -5.75
CA SER A 72 -2.68 18.83 -6.88
C SER A 72 -2.33 18.05 -8.15
N ASP A 73 -1.82 16.84 -7.99
CA ASP A 73 -1.31 16.03 -9.10
C ASP A 73 -2.34 15.01 -9.61
N LEU A 74 -3.55 14.97 -8.99
CA LEU A 74 -4.56 13.96 -9.26
C LEU A 74 -5.06 13.97 -10.71
N GLU A 75 -5.22 15.15 -11.33
CA GLU A 75 -5.68 15.25 -12.72
C GLU A 75 -4.60 14.81 -13.71
N ALA A 76 -3.33 15.15 -13.46
CA ALA A 76 -2.21 14.67 -14.26
C ALA A 76 -2.04 13.14 -14.12
N ALA A 77 -2.19 12.63 -12.89
CA ALA A 77 -2.20 11.20 -12.62
C ALA A 77 -3.35 10.49 -13.34
N ALA A 78 -4.55 11.08 -13.33
CA ALA A 78 -5.71 10.53 -14.02
C ALA A 78 -5.49 10.44 -15.54
N ALA A 79 -4.89 11.45 -16.14
CA ALA A 79 -4.55 11.43 -17.57
C ALA A 79 -3.54 10.32 -17.89
N ALA A 80 -2.46 10.21 -17.10
CA ALA A 80 -1.43 9.20 -17.28
C ALA A 80 -1.96 7.76 -17.10
N LEU A 81 -2.71 7.53 -16.04
CA LEU A 81 -3.29 6.21 -15.73
C LEU A 81 -4.36 5.81 -16.78
N SER A 82 -5.15 6.78 -17.29
CA SER A 82 -6.12 6.49 -18.34
C SER A 82 -5.44 6.07 -19.64
N GLN A 83 -4.31 6.68 -20.02
CA GLN A 83 -3.51 6.25 -21.18
C GLN A 83 -2.95 4.85 -20.99
N ALA A 84 -2.67 4.44 -19.76
CA ALA A 84 -2.25 3.09 -19.41
C ALA A 84 -3.42 2.09 -19.28
N GLY A 85 -4.66 2.48 -19.64
CA GLY A 85 -5.83 1.61 -19.67
C GLY A 85 -6.60 1.50 -18.37
N PHE A 86 -6.29 2.33 -17.37
CA PHE A 86 -7.05 2.39 -16.13
C PHE A 86 -8.27 3.31 -16.25
N ILE A 87 -9.31 3.03 -15.47
CA ILE A 87 -10.57 3.80 -15.49
C ILE A 87 -10.79 4.41 -14.11
N ARG A 88 -10.75 5.75 -14.05
CA ARG A 88 -11.00 6.50 -12.82
C ARG A 88 -12.41 6.25 -12.29
N ARG A 89 -12.51 6.05 -10.98
CA ARG A 89 -13.75 6.01 -10.20
C ARG A 89 -13.55 6.73 -8.88
N HIS A 90 -14.60 7.43 -8.47
CA HIS A 90 -14.70 8.00 -7.14
C HIS A 90 -15.91 7.40 -6.43
N VAL A 91 -15.69 6.69 -5.33
CA VAL A 91 -16.74 6.01 -4.58
C VAL A 91 -16.53 6.23 -3.09
N SER A 92 -17.54 6.78 -2.42
CA SER A 92 -17.53 7.00 -0.96
C SER A 92 -16.28 7.74 -0.46
N GLY A 93 -15.84 8.77 -1.20
CA GLY A 93 -14.67 9.57 -0.83
C GLY A 93 -13.32 8.92 -1.18
N ILE A 94 -13.32 7.75 -1.83
CA ILE A 94 -12.09 7.04 -2.24
C ILE A 94 -11.88 7.22 -3.74
N GLU A 95 -10.73 7.77 -4.10
CA GLU A 95 -10.25 7.80 -5.48
C GLU A 95 -9.61 6.46 -5.83
N MET A 96 -10.01 5.89 -6.96
CA MET A 96 -9.43 4.64 -7.45
C MET A 96 -9.38 4.58 -8.97
N PHE A 97 -8.50 3.76 -9.48
CA PHE A 97 -8.36 3.50 -10.92
C PHE A 97 -8.51 2.00 -11.17
N LEU A 98 -9.64 1.63 -11.76
CA LEU A 98 -9.97 0.24 -12.09
C LEU A 98 -9.04 -0.28 -13.19
N ASP A 99 -8.63 -1.52 -13.09
CA ASP A 99 -7.80 -2.22 -14.08
C ASP A 99 -8.63 -2.68 -15.30
N GLY A 100 -9.16 -1.69 -16.02
CA GLY A 100 -9.99 -1.88 -17.20
C GLY A 100 -11.50 -1.92 -16.94
N PRO A 101 -12.32 -1.99 -18.01
CA PRO A 101 -13.78 -1.78 -17.94
C PRO A 101 -14.55 -2.86 -17.20
N ARG A 102 -13.98 -4.05 -17.05
CA ARG A 102 -14.61 -5.17 -16.34
C ARG A 102 -14.04 -5.42 -14.95
N ALA A 103 -13.09 -4.58 -14.52
CA ALA A 103 -12.46 -4.71 -13.22
C ALA A 103 -13.43 -4.35 -12.08
N LYS A 104 -13.24 -5.01 -10.94
CA LYS A 104 -13.95 -4.72 -9.68
C LYS A 104 -13.10 -3.79 -8.83
N ALA A 105 -13.67 -3.20 -7.77
CA ALA A 105 -12.93 -2.33 -6.85
C ALA A 105 -11.67 -3.00 -6.24
N ARG A 106 -11.70 -4.30 -5.98
CA ARG A 106 -10.53 -5.08 -5.54
C ARG A 106 -9.43 -5.21 -6.61
N ASP A 107 -9.75 -4.94 -7.87
CA ASP A 107 -8.82 -4.95 -8.99
C ASP A 107 -8.47 -3.52 -9.40
N ALA A 108 -8.37 -2.61 -8.44
CA ALA A 108 -8.06 -1.21 -8.64
C ALA A 108 -6.69 -0.83 -8.09
N VAL A 109 -6.20 0.30 -8.55
CA VAL A 109 -5.20 1.12 -7.85
C VAL A 109 -5.95 2.10 -6.98
N HIS A 110 -5.78 2.02 -5.66
CA HIS A 110 -6.37 2.94 -4.69
C HIS A 110 -5.43 4.13 -4.48
N ILE A 111 -5.99 5.31 -4.48
CA ILE A 111 -5.22 6.53 -4.24
C ILE A 111 -5.37 6.95 -2.78
N VAL A 112 -4.23 7.12 -2.13
CA VAL A 112 -4.11 7.76 -0.84
C VAL A 112 -3.63 9.19 -1.07
N LEU A 113 -4.31 10.17 -0.49
CA LEU A 113 -3.94 11.56 -0.67
C LEU A 113 -2.88 11.99 0.35
N ALA A 114 -1.75 12.44 -0.17
CA ALA A 114 -0.61 12.90 0.62
C ALA A 114 -0.97 14.14 1.46
N GLY A 115 -0.50 14.17 2.70
CA GLY A 115 -0.74 15.26 3.63
C GLY A 115 -2.17 15.36 4.15
N GLU A 116 -3.05 14.40 3.82
CA GLU A 116 -4.45 14.42 4.26
C GLU A 116 -4.76 13.28 5.22
N LYS A 117 -5.70 13.52 6.13
CA LYS A 117 -6.24 12.46 7.00
C LYS A 117 -7.22 11.61 6.21
N VAL A 118 -6.93 10.32 6.04
CA VAL A 118 -7.85 9.36 5.39
C VAL A 118 -9.16 9.22 6.19
N ARG A 119 -9.08 9.39 7.50
CA ARG A 119 -10.25 9.47 8.40
C ARG A 119 -10.05 10.58 9.41
N PRO A 120 -11.12 11.34 9.79
CA PRO A 120 -11.01 12.47 10.73
C PRO A 120 -10.37 12.08 12.06
N GLN A 121 -10.63 10.86 12.56
CA GLN A 121 -10.11 10.35 13.84
C GLN A 121 -8.65 9.87 13.79
N TYR A 122 -8.00 9.86 12.65
CA TYR A 122 -6.60 9.46 12.59
C TYR A 122 -5.70 10.50 13.28
N VAL A 123 -4.68 10.00 13.97
CA VAL A 123 -3.75 10.83 14.76
C VAL A 123 -3.06 11.85 13.86
N GLU A 124 -2.48 11.36 12.76
CA GLU A 124 -1.71 12.17 11.83
C GLU A 124 -2.29 12.11 10.42
N PRO A 125 -1.99 13.11 9.59
CA PRO A 125 -2.22 13.02 8.16
C PRO A 125 -1.30 11.95 7.54
N GLY A 126 -1.63 11.53 6.32
CA GLY A 126 -0.73 10.70 5.51
C GLY A 126 0.60 11.41 5.22
N PRO A 127 1.67 10.65 4.92
CA PRO A 127 2.96 11.24 4.55
C PRO A 127 2.87 12.03 3.23
N ASP A 128 3.89 12.82 2.92
CA ASP A 128 4.04 13.46 1.61
C ASP A 128 4.79 12.54 0.64
N VAL A 129 4.58 12.71 -0.67
CA VAL A 129 5.26 11.95 -1.72
C VAL A 129 6.77 12.20 -1.76
N SER A 130 7.26 13.28 -1.13
CA SER A 130 8.70 13.53 -0.94
C SER A 130 9.35 12.58 0.06
N GLU A 131 8.56 11.96 0.93
CA GLU A 131 9.00 10.93 1.88
C GLU A 131 9.10 9.54 1.20
N ALA A 132 9.52 9.52 -0.05
CA ALA A 132 9.70 8.31 -0.84
C ALA A 132 11.15 8.16 -1.30
N GLU A 133 11.55 6.92 -1.51
CA GLU A 133 12.84 6.56 -2.09
C GLU A 133 12.67 5.76 -3.38
N ASP A 134 13.70 5.75 -4.20
CA ASP A 134 13.70 4.98 -5.43
C ASP A 134 14.02 3.52 -5.16
N ALA A 135 13.21 2.63 -5.73
CA ALA A 135 13.46 1.21 -5.81
C ALA A 135 13.55 0.79 -7.29
N PRO A 136 14.07 -0.40 -7.62
CA PRO A 136 14.36 -0.77 -9.00
C PRO A 136 13.21 -0.64 -10.01
N LEU A 137 11.96 -0.80 -9.55
CA LEU A 137 10.79 -0.84 -10.42
C LEU A 137 9.79 0.31 -10.17
N PHE A 138 9.86 0.97 -9.03
CA PHE A 138 8.94 2.04 -8.63
C PHE A 138 9.51 2.79 -7.42
N ARG A 139 8.91 3.94 -7.11
CA ARG A 139 9.20 4.67 -5.87
C ARG A 139 8.34 4.12 -4.74
N ILE A 140 8.93 3.93 -3.55
CA ILE A 140 8.22 3.46 -2.35
C ILE A 140 8.33 4.50 -1.23
N LEU A 141 7.35 4.52 -0.33
CA LEU A 141 7.50 5.27 0.92
C LEU A 141 8.76 4.82 1.67
N THR A 142 9.48 5.77 2.24
CA THR A 142 10.56 5.44 3.19
C THR A 142 10.01 4.60 4.33
N LEU A 143 10.86 3.80 4.95
CA LEU A 143 10.43 2.93 6.05
C LEU A 143 9.78 3.73 7.18
N ASP A 144 10.34 4.89 7.53
CA ASP A 144 9.82 5.77 8.56
C ASP A 144 8.39 6.26 8.24
N ALA A 145 8.18 6.78 7.03
CA ALA A 145 6.87 7.25 6.58
C ALA A 145 5.83 6.11 6.55
N LEU A 146 6.24 4.91 6.10
CA LEU A 146 5.37 3.73 6.05
C LEU A 146 4.96 3.27 7.45
N VAL A 147 5.90 3.21 8.39
CA VAL A 147 5.63 2.83 9.79
C VAL A 147 4.68 3.82 10.46
N ARG A 148 4.93 5.14 10.33
CA ARG A 148 4.03 6.18 10.85
C ARG A 148 2.62 6.05 10.27
N MET A 149 2.52 5.85 8.95
CA MET A 149 1.23 5.65 8.27
C MET A 149 0.48 4.41 8.80
N LYS A 150 1.17 3.30 9.02
CA LYS A 150 0.60 2.06 9.55
C LYS A 150 0.17 2.19 11.01
N LEU A 151 1.00 2.81 11.83
CA LEU A 151 0.66 3.10 13.23
C LEU A 151 -0.51 4.09 13.33
N THR A 152 -0.63 5.05 12.40
CA THR A 152 -1.74 6.01 12.36
C THR A 152 -3.07 5.33 12.07
N SER A 153 -3.15 4.46 11.09
CA SER A 153 -4.39 3.76 10.72
C SER A 153 -4.72 2.59 11.66
N PHE A 154 -3.74 1.85 12.11
CA PHE A 154 -3.72 0.81 13.13
C PHE A 154 -4.87 -0.22 13.05
N ARG A 155 -5.33 -0.53 11.83
CA ARG A 155 -6.30 -1.60 11.55
C ARG A 155 -5.63 -2.97 11.67
N ASP A 156 -6.37 -4.06 11.76
CA ASP A 156 -5.81 -5.41 11.88
C ASP A 156 -4.77 -5.71 10.78
N LYS A 157 -5.05 -5.35 9.52
CA LYS A 157 -4.07 -5.50 8.44
C LYS A 157 -2.82 -4.64 8.63
N ASP A 158 -2.93 -3.47 9.25
CA ASP A 158 -1.80 -2.60 9.50
C ASP A 158 -0.95 -3.12 10.66
N ARG A 159 -1.57 -3.67 11.69
CA ARG A 159 -0.90 -4.38 12.79
C ARG A 159 -0.13 -5.60 12.27
N MET A 160 -0.73 -6.40 11.39
CA MET A 160 -0.05 -7.53 10.75
C MET A 160 1.18 -7.07 9.95
N HIS A 161 1.05 -6.02 9.14
CA HIS A 161 2.17 -5.46 8.40
C HIS A 161 3.30 -4.92 9.29
N LEU A 162 2.95 -4.32 10.43
CA LEU A 162 3.95 -3.86 11.41
C LEU A 162 4.67 -5.04 12.06
N ARG A 163 3.97 -6.15 12.35
CA ARG A 163 4.61 -7.38 12.81
C ARG A 163 5.55 -7.97 11.78
N ASP A 164 5.15 -8.02 10.49
CA ASP A 164 6.04 -8.47 9.42
C ASP A 164 7.37 -7.67 9.41
N LEU A 165 7.31 -6.34 9.67
CA LEU A 165 8.51 -5.49 9.78
C LEU A 165 9.34 -5.74 11.05
N LEU A 166 8.66 -6.01 12.18
CA LEU A 166 9.31 -6.39 13.45
C LEU A 166 10.01 -7.74 13.33
N ASP A 167 9.34 -8.74 12.78
CA ASP A 167 9.81 -10.11 12.67
C ASP A 167 11.11 -10.22 11.85
N VAL A 168 11.26 -9.40 10.83
CA VAL A 168 12.50 -9.34 10.02
C VAL A 168 13.52 -8.34 10.55
N GLY A 169 13.24 -7.66 11.69
CA GLY A 169 14.16 -6.73 12.34
C GLY A 169 14.34 -5.39 11.62
N LEU A 170 13.44 -5.01 10.71
CA LEU A 170 13.45 -3.69 10.07
C LEU A 170 13.06 -2.57 11.04
N ILE A 171 12.23 -2.88 12.01
CA ILE A 171 11.87 -2.00 13.11
C ILE A 171 11.97 -2.77 14.44
N ASP A 172 12.14 -2.04 15.53
CA ASP A 172 12.25 -2.59 16.88
C ASP A 172 11.73 -1.59 17.93
N GLY A 173 11.91 -1.92 19.21
CA GLY A 173 11.46 -1.09 20.33
C GLY A 173 12.11 0.30 20.40
N THR A 174 13.27 0.51 19.79
CA THR A 174 13.96 1.82 19.78
C THR A 174 13.24 2.85 18.90
N TRP A 175 12.38 2.39 17.99
CA TRP A 175 11.60 3.25 17.14
C TRP A 175 10.61 4.14 17.90
N ARG A 176 10.21 3.73 19.13
CA ARG A 176 9.34 4.56 19.98
C ARG A 176 9.89 5.96 20.24
N ASP A 177 11.22 6.08 20.32
CA ASP A 177 11.89 7.36 20.61
C ASP A 177 11.78 8.37 19.45
N LYS A 178 11.44 7.87 18.24
CA LYS A 178 11.28 8.67 17.02
C LYS A 178 9.81 9.03 16.72
N LEU A 179 8.87 8.44 17.47
CA LEU A 179 7.45 8.53 17.18
C LEU A 179 6.73 9.50 18.13
N PRO A 180 5.66 10.16 17.67
CA PRO A 180 4.74 10.85 18.57
C PRO A 180 4.19 9.89 19.63
N PRO A 181 3.87 10.39 20.83
CA PRO A 181 3.50 9.54 21.98
C PRO A 181 2.40 8.51 21.70
N GLU A 182 1.38 8.90 20.93
CA GLU A 182 0.28 7.97 20.60
C GLU A 182 0.73 6.86 19.66
N LEU A 183 1.56 7.15 18.66
CA LEU A 183 2.10 6.13 17.76
C LEU A 183 3.13 5.24 18.49
N ALA A 184 3.93 5.81 19.38
CA ALA A 184 4.85 5.07 20.26
C ALA A 184 4.09 4.07 21.15
N ALA A 185 2.94 4.48 21.72
CA ALA A 185 2.09 3.60 22.53
C ALA A 185 1.52 2.44 21.69
N ARG A 186 1.11 2.69 20.44
CA ARG A 186 0.63 1.64 19.52
C ARG A 186 1.73 0.66 19.13
N LEU A 187 2.96 1.14 18.94
CA LEU A 187 4.10 0.26 18.70
C LEU A 187 4.39 -0.60 19.93
N GLN A 188 4.31 -0.01 21.15
CA GLN A 188 4.49 -0.76 22.39
C GLN A 188 3.42 -1.86 22.55
N GLU A 189 2.16 -1.58 22.19
CA GLU A 189 1.08 -2.58 22.20
C GLU A 189 1.43 -3.81 21.33
N LEU A 190 2.05 -3.60 20.17
CA LEU A 190 2.48 -4.71 19.30
C LEU A 190 3.66 -5.49 19.89
N LEU A 191 4.61 -4.80 20.52
CA LEU A 191 5.76 -5.43 21.17
C LEU A 191 5.33 -6.27 22.39
N ASP A 192 4.33 -5.81 23.14
CA ASP A 192 3.79 -6.53 24.29
C ASP A 192 2.90 -7.72 23.89
N ASN A 193 2.35 -7.71 22.67
CA ASN A 193 1.46 -8.73 22.12
C ASN A 193 1.91 -9.21 20.75
N PRO A 194 3.05 -9.91 20.64
CA PRO A 194 3.62 -10.31 19.35
C PRO A 194 2.72 -11.28 18.58
N GLU A 195 1.97 -12.12 19.27
CA GLU A 195 1.08 -13.12 18.65
C GLU A 195 -0.29 -12.54 18.21
N GLY A 196 -0.70 -11.36 18.65
CA GLY A 196 -1.91 -10.65 18.21
C GLY A 196 -3.03 -10.56 19.19
#